data_034760845825ee43505ca8b75ba69b57
#
_entry.id   034760845825ee43505ca8b75ba69b57
#
_cell.length_a   1.000
_cell.length_b   1.000
_cell.length_c   1.000
_cell.angle_alpha   90.00
_cell.angle_beta   90.00
_cell.angle_gamma   90.00
#
_symmetry.space_group_name_H-M   'P 1'
#
loop_
_entity.id
_entity.type
_entity.pdbx_description
1 polymer ?
#
loop_
_entity_poly.entity_id
_entity_poly.type
_entity_poly.pdbx_seq_one_letter_code
_entity_poly.pdbx_strand_id
1 'polypeptide(L)'
;MKVAISIGGSAPVDIMSQIEFAICADEMGVDTVWSAEGWGEDAVTSLTFLAARTKRIKLGAGIMQISARAPTMTAMTARAISNLSVGRFLLGLGVSGPQVVEGLHSVRYNQPLTRLRENVEIIRQTFSGEKVAYQGKHYQIPLDNSEGKSIRVQKPMYSIPIYLATISPRALEYTGRVADGWLGASFSPDYSDAHFEHIRRGAEAAGRKFEDIEIHVPCSIAIDDDWTASIEKRRSEVAFSLGAMGSKKTNFYNDAYARAGFGEEASRVQSHWIQGRHEEAVSNVTDAMVTKFSAIGDKREVQARLQCYKNAGVDVLVLRFLTDDNSSRVTMLEQVLEMTADLV
;
A
#
# COMPACT_ATOMS: atom_id res chain seq x y z
N MET A 1 14.35 7.41 9.60
CA MET A 1 13.15 6.86 8.93
C MET A 1 12.74 7.83 7.84
N LYS A 2 12.54 7.36 6.59
CA LYS A 2 12.11 8.21 5.47
C LYS A 2 10.61 8.48 5.54
N VAL A 3 10.17 9.51 4.81
CA VAL A 3 8.76 9.90 4.73
C VAL A 3 8.26 9.75 3.30
N ALA A 4 7.07 9.22 3.14
CA ALA A 4 6.32 9.16 1.89
C ALA A 4 4.93 9.76 2.07
N ILE A 5 4.30 10.13 0.97
CA ILE A 5 2.91 10.58 0.92
C ILE A 5 2.09 9.66 0.00
N SER A 6 0.78 9.74 0.10
CA SER A 6 -0.11 9.03 -0.82
C SER A 6 -1.09 9.98 -1.49
N ILE A 7 -1.42 9.69 -2.76
CA ILE A 7 -2.42 10.39 -3.58
C ILE A 7 -3.37 9.37 -4.23
N GLY A 8 -4.46 9.85 -4.81
CA GLY A 8 -5.46 8.99 -5.44
C GLY A 8 -6.32 8.24 -4.42
N GLY A 9 -6.89 7.13 -4.84
CA GLY A 9 -7.78 6.31 -4.02
C GLY A 9 -9.24 6.43 -4.41
N SER A 10 -10.14 6.37 -3.42
CA SER A 10 -11.60 6.35 -3.64
C SER A 10 -12.32 7.58 -3.07
N ALA A 11 -11.60 8.48 -2.40
CA ALA A 11 -12.21 9.70 -1.87
C ALA A 11 -12.44 10.71 -3.00
N PRO A 12 -13.56 11.46 -2.99
CA PRO A 12 -13.83 12.51 -3.98
C PRO A 12 -12.97 13.75 -3.69
N VAL A 13 -11.67 13.66 -3.94
CA VAL A 13 -10.73 14.76 -3.75
C VAL A 13 -10.23 15.20 -5.12
N ASP A 14 -10.08 16.51 -5.32
CA ASP A 14 -9.50 17.05 -6.54
C ASP A 14 -8.10 16.49 -6.78
N ILE A 15 -7.93 15.74 -7.85
CA ILE A 15 -6.67 15.11 -8.21
C ILE A 15 -5.58 16.15 -8.48
N MET A 16 -5.92 17.32 -9.05
CA MET A 16 -4.92 18.36 -9.31
C MET A 16 -4.38 18.96 -8.02
N SER A 17 -5.23 19.14 -7.01
CA SER A 17 -4.80 19.55 -5.66
C SER A 17 -3.82 18.55 -5.03
N GLN A 18 -4.06 17.24 -5.19
CA GLN A 18 -3.14 16.20 -4.73
C GLN A 18 -1.82 16.18 -5.52
N ILE A 19 -1.86 16.41 -6.82
CA ILE A 19 -0.69 16.53 -7.69
C ILE A 19 0.18 17.72 -7.28
N GLU A 20 -0.42 18.88 -7.03
CA GLU A 20 0.29 20.09 -6.57
C GLU A 20 0.95 19.85 -5.21
N PHE A 21 0.26 19.20 -4.28
CA PHE A 21 0.83 18.78 -3.01
C PHE A 21 2.03 17.83 -3.21
N ALA A 22 1.94 16.86 -4.12
CA ALA A 22 3.04 15.94 -4.40
C ALA A 22 4.27 16.64 -5.05
N ILE A 23 4.04 17.68 -5.86
CA ILE A 23 5.12 18.52 -6.42
C ILE A 23 5.81 19.31 -5.30
N CYS A 24 5.04 19.92 -4.40
CA CYS A 24 5.57 20.58 -3.22
C CYS A 24 6.38 19.60 -2.33
N ALA A 25 5.87 18.39 -2.13
CA ALA A 25 6.57 17.35 -1.37
C ALA A 25 7.91 16.92 -2.00
N ASP A 26 8.03 16.90 -3.35
CA ASP A 26 9.32 16.72 -4.05
C ASP A 26 10.33 17.81 -3.68
N GLU A 27 9.89 19.06 -3.63
CA GLU A 27 10.73 20.21 -3.24
C GLU A 27 11.14 20.17 -1.76
N MET A 28 10.30 19.63 -0.89
CA MET A 28 10.56 19.44 0.52
C MET A 28 11.46 18.22 0.84
N GLY A 29 11.74 17.36 -0.15
CA GLY A 29 12.63 16.20 0.02
C GLY A 29 11.94 14.93 0.52
N VAL A 30 10.65 14.81 0.32
CA VAL A 30 9.91 13.56 0.57
C VAL A 30 10.47 12.44 -0.33
N ASP A 31 10.64 11.24 0.24
CA ASP A 31 11.28 10.11 -0.45
C ASP A 31 10.40 9.53 -1.57
N THR A 32 9.11 9.33 -1.30
CA THR A 32 8.22 8.63 -2.24
C THR A 32 6.80 9.20 -2.23
N VAL A 33 6.17 9.28 -3.40
CA VAL A 33 4.72 9.44 -3.52
C VAL A 33 4.10 8.13 -4.03
N TRP A 34 3.13 7.60 -3.31
CA TRP A 34 2.35 6.43 -3.68
C TRP A 34 1.01 6.84 -4.27
N SER A 35 0.72 6.42 -5.51
CA SER A 35 -0.59 6.63 -6.13
C SER A 35 -1.43 5.36 -6.03
N ALA A 36 -2.61 5.46 -5.44
CA ALA A 36 -3.49 4.32 -5.19
C ALA A 36 -4.51 4.12 -6.32
N GLU A 37 -4.71 2.86 -6.73
CA GLU A 37 -5.86 2.46 -7.55
C GLU A 37 -6.98 1.92 -6.65
N GLY A 38 -8.00 2.72 -6.45
CA GLY A 38 -9.25 2.30 -5.82
C GLY A 38 -10.35 2.16 -6.87
N TRP A 39 -11.40 2.93 -6.70
CA TRP A 39 -12.50 3.15 -7.66
C TRP A 39 -12.66 4.63 -8.03
N GLY A 40 -11.58 5.39 -7.94
CA GLY A 40 -11.40 6.75 -8.44
C GLY A 40 -10.40 6.76 -9.60
N GLU A 41 -9.32 7.51 -9.43
CA GLU A 41 -8.30 7.64 -10.45
C GLU A 41 -7.41 6.39 -10.56
N ASP A 42 -6.84 6.15 -11.76
CA ASP A 42 -5.79 5.15 -11.94
C ASP A 42 -4.42 5.68 -11.50
N ALA A 43 -3.55 4.78 -11.06
CA ALA A 43 -2.23 5.16 -10.60
C ALA A 43 -1.29 5.60 -11.74
N VAL A 44 -1.45 5.04 -12.93
CA VAL A 44 -0.53 5.22 -14.07
C VAL A 44 -0.56 6.65 -14.57
N THR A 45 -1.75 7.21 -14.77
CA THR A 45 -1.94 8.56 -15.29
C THR A 45 -1.35 9.60 -14.36
N SER A 46 -1.67 9.54 -13.07
CA SER A 46 -1.15 10.45 -12.06
C SER A 46 0.38 10.36 -11.93
N LEU A 47 0.94 9.15 -11.88
CA LEU A 47 2.39 8.95 -11.77
C LEU A 47 3.15 9.38 -13.02
N THR A 48 2.56 9.21 -14.20
CA THR A 48 3.16 9.68 -15.46
C THR A 48 3.21 11.21 -15.51
N PHE A 49 2.15 11.86 -15.05
CA PHE A 49 2.13 13.33 -14.94
C PHE A 49 3.18 13.83 -13.94
N LEU A 50 3.29 13.19 -12.77
CA LEU A 50 4.31 13.52 -11.76
C LEU A 50 5.74 13.24 -12.26
N ALA A 51 5.95 12.21 -13.09
CA ALA A 51 7.26 11.93 -13.67
C ALA A 51 7.82 13.13 -14.47
N ALA A 52 6.94 13.86 -15.15
CA ALA A 52 7.30 15.06 -15.92
C ALA A 52 7.44 16.33 -15.05
N ARG A 53 6.86 16.36 -13.86
CA ARG A 53 6.77 17.57 -13.02
C ARG A 53 7.70 17.53 -11.79
N THR A 54 8.27 16.38 -11.46
CA THR A 54 9.12 16.16 -10.29
C THR A 54 10.52 15.69 -10.68
N LYS A 55 11.50 15.83 -9.78
CA LYS A 55 12.91 15.54 -10.08
C LYS A 55 13.55 14.49 -9.17
N ARG A 56 13.12 14.37 -7.94
CA ARG A 56 13.76 13.56 -6.88
C ARG A 56 12.87 12.49 -6.30
N ILE A 57 11.62 12.83 -6.01
CA ILE A 57 10.65 11.94 -5.37
C ILE A 57 10.46 10.65 -6.19
N LYS A 58 10.50 9.51 -5.52
CA LYS A 58 10.17 8.23 -6.13
C LYS A 58 8.66 8.16 -6.38
N LEU A 59 8.28 7.48 -7.44
CA LEU A 59 6.92 7.38 -7.95
C LEU A 59 6.43 5.95 -7.79
N GLY A 60 5.63 5.69 -6.78
CA GLY A 60 5.17 4.34 -6.46
C GLY A 60 3.71 4.10 -6.83
N ALA A 61 3.42 2.99 -7.50
CA ALA A 61 2.05 2.50 -7.59
C ALA A 61 1.66 1.80 -6.30
N GLY A 62 0.75 2.36 -5.56
CA GLY A 62 0.37 1.83 -4.25
C GLY A 62 -1.10 1.45 -4.11
N ILE A 63 -1.59 0.54 -4.91
CA ILE A 63 -0.99 -0.47 -5.77
C ILE A 63 -1.59 -0.44 -7.20
N MET A 64 -0.91 -1.06 -8.17
CA MET A 64 -1.59 -1.58 -9.37
C MET A 64 -2.29 -2.89 -9.03
N GLN A 65 -3.59 -2.97 -9.32
CA GLN A 65 -4.38 -4.18 -9.08
C GLN A 65 -4.05 -5.25 -10.14
N ILE A 66 -3.65 -6.44 -9.70
CA ILE A 66 -3.27 -7.54 -10.61
C ILE A 66 -4.43 -8.07 -11.48
N SER A 67 -5.67 -7.76 -11.11
CA SER A 67 -6.87 -8.12 -11.89
C SER A 67 -7.24 -7.12 -12.97
N ALA A 68 -6.73 -5.88 -12.89
CA ALA A 68 -7.09 -4.81 -13.82
C ALA A 68 -6.29 -4.83 -15.13
N ARG A 69 -5.13 -5.50 -15.15
CA ARG A 69 -4.21 -5.52 -16.31
C ARG A 69 -3.60 -6.90 -16.49
N ALA A 70 -3.27 -7.25 -17.75
CA ALA A 70 -2.42 -8.40 -18.01
C ALA A 70 -1.00 -8.15 -17.42
N PRO A 71 -0.34 -9.17 -16.83
CA PRO A 71 0.96 -8.99 -16.17
C PRO A 71 2.05 -8.46 -17.11
N THR A 72 2.04 -8.84 -18.38
CA THR A 72 2.95 -8.30 -19.39
C THR A 72 2.70 -6.81 -19.67
N MET A 73 1.42 -6.38 -19.69
CA MET A 73 1.06 -4.96 -19.83
C MET A 73 1.49 -4.17 -18.58
N THR A 74 1.33 -4.73 -17.38
CA THR A 74 1.84 -4.13 -16.14
C THR A 74 3.35 -3.90 -16.22
N ALA A 75 4.11 -4.89 -16.70
CA ALA A 75 5.55 -4.77 -16.89
C ALA A 75 5.93 -3.70 -17.93
N MET A 76 5.20 -3.63 -19.05
CA MET A 76 5.44 -2.60 -20.09
C MET A 76 5.13 -1.19 -19.56
N THR A 77 4.06 -1.03 -18.80
CA THR A 77 3.68 0.23 -18.14
C THR A 77 4.75 0.64 -17.12
N ALA A 78 5.18 -0.27 -16.26
CA ALA A 78 6.22 -0.02 -15.26
C ALA A 78 7.54 0.42 -15.93
N ARG A 79 7.92 -0.26 -17.01
CA ARG A 79 9.08 0.12 -17.84
C ARG A 79 8.95 1.53 -18.40
N ALA A 80 7.78 1.89 -18.94
CA ALA A 80 7.55 3.21 -19.54
C ALA A 80 7.68 4.31 -18.47
N ILE A 81 7.01 4.18 -17.32
CA ILE A 81 7.09 5.16 -16.24
C ILE A 81 8.52 5.24 -15.67
N SER A 82 9.18 4.10 -15.49
CA SER A 82 10.57 4.06 -15.00
C SER A 82 11.53 4.81 -15.95
N ASN A 83 11.39 4.63 -17.26
CA ASN A 83 12.21 5.35 -18.24
C ASN A 83 11.90 6.86 -18.24
N LEU A 84 10.62 7.25 -18.19
CA LEU A 84 10.21 8.67 -18.14
C LEU A 84 10.67 9.36 -16.86
N SER A 85 10.69 8.64 -15.75
CA SER A 85 11.11 9.16 -14.44
C SER A 85 12.60 8.97 -14.14
N VAL A 86 13.40 8.48 -15.10
CA VAL A 86 14.83 8.23 -14.93
C VAL A 86 15.12 7.30 -13.74
N GLY A 87 14.40 6.18 -13.70
CA GLY A 87 14.60 5.11 -12.69
C GLY A 87 13.95 5.34 -11.34
N ARG A 88 13.08 6.35 -11.17
CA ARG A 88 12.40 6.65 -9.90
C ARG A 88 11.14 5.82 -9.64
N PHE A 89 10.75 4.92 -10.53
CA PHE A 89 9.50 4.18 -10.41
C PHE A 89 9.61 2.95 -9.51
N LEU A 90 8.61 2.77 -8.64
CA LEU A 90 8.40 1.62 -7.76
C LEU A 90 7.08 0.92 -8.13
N LEU A 91 7.16 -0.39 -8.43
CA LEU A 91 5.99 -1.17 -8.82
C LEU A 91 5.35 -1.86 -7.62
N GLY A 92 4.30 -1.29 -7.07
CA GLY A 92 3.50 -1.93 -6.04
C GLY A 92 2.35 -2.74 -6.64
N LEU A 93 2.21 -3.99 -6.19
CA LEU A 93 1.19 -4.93 -6.64
C LEU A 93 0.34 -5.45 -5.48
N GLY A 94 -0.94 -5.69 -5.74
CA GLY A 94 -1.84 -6.27 -4.76
C GLY A 94 -3.05 -6.95 -5.40
N VAL A 95 -3.68 -7.80 -4.61
CA VAL A 95 -4.82 -8.63 -5.06
C VAL A 95 -6.16 -7.92 -5.01
N SER A 96 -6.25 -6.79 -4.29
CA SER A 96 -7.51 -6.10 -3.98
C SER A 96 -8.52 -7.00 -3.24
N GLY A 97 -9.78 -6.62 -3.16
CA GLY A 97 -10.87 -7.38 -2.54
C GLY A 97 -11.86 -7.95 -3.56
N PRO A 98 -12.67 -8.94 -3.17
CA PRO A 98 -13.63 -9.56 -4.09
C PRO A 98 -14.65 -8.57 -4.65
N GLN A 99 -15.06 -7.55 -3.89
CA GLN A 99 -16.01 -6.54 -4.35
C GLN A 99 -15.48 -5.76 -5.57
N VAL A 100 -14.20 -5.42 -5.55
CA VAL A 100 -13.55 -4.70 -6.66
C VAL A 100 -13.22 -5.65 -7.81
N VAL A 101 -12.63 -6.80 -7.49
CA VAL A 101 -12.16 -7.74 -8.52
C VAL A 101 -13.32 -8.35 -9.29
N GLU A 102 -14.38 -8.78 -8.61
CA GLU A 102 -15.57 -9.37 -9.26
C GLU A 102 -16.58 -8.32 -9.67
N GLY A 103 -16.82 -7.30 -8.82
CA GLY A 103 -17.86 -6.30 -9.04
C GLY A 103 -17.47 -5.19 -10.03
N LEU A 104 -16.20 -4.83 -10.11
CA LEU A 104 -15.73 -3.75 -11.00
C LEU A 104 -14.93 -4.27 -12.19
N HIS A 105 -14.02 -5.23 -11.98
CA HIS A 105 -13.13 -5.72 -13.04
C HIS A 105 -13.63 -7.00 -13.73
N SER A 106 -14.77 -7.58 -13.30
CA SER A 106 -15.35 -8.80 -13.90
C SER A 106 -14.39 -10.00 -13.94
N VAL A 107 -13.51 -10.11 -12.95
CA VAL A 107 -12.53 -11.20 -12.82
C VAL A 107 -12.88 -12.05 -11.59
N ARG A 108 -12.90 -13.37 -11.72
CA ARG A 108 -13.14 -14.27 -10.58
C ARG A 108 -12.10 -14.09 -9.48
N TYR A 109 -12.56 -13.87 -8.25
CA TYR A 109 -11.71 -13.81 -7.06
C TYR A 109 -11.43 -15.21 -6.52
N ASN A 110 -10.62 -15.95 -7.25
CA ASN A 110 -10.23 -17.30 -6.87
C ASN A 110 -8.72 -17.40 -6.74
N GLN A 111 -8.24 -18.03 -5.69
CA GLN A 111 -6.83 -18.26 -5.42
C GLN A 111 -5.95 -17.00 -5.61
N PRO A 112 -6.28 -15.88 -4.94
CA PRO A 112 -5.64 -14.57 -5.19
C PRO A 112 -4.12 -14.62 -4.99
N LEU A 113 -3.62 -15.39 -4.03
CA LEU A 113 -2.18 -15.54 -3.81
C LEU A 113 -1.49 -16.28 -4.98
N THR A 114 -2.13 -17.31 -5.56
CA THR A 114 -1.58 -18.00 -6.75
C THR A 114 -1.52 -17.03 -7.93
N ARG A 115 -2.58 -16.26 -8.16
CA ARG A 115 -2.60 -15.23 -9.21
C ARG A 115 -1.51 -14.17 -8.99
N LEU A 116 -1.28 -13.73 -7.74
CA LEU A 116 -0.22 -12.77 -7.42
C LEU A 116 1.17 -13.34 -7.73
N ARG A 117 1.42 -14.62 -7.37
CA ARG A 117 2.68 -15.30 -7.69
C ARG A 117 2.94 -15.35 -9.19
N GLU A 118 1.97 -15.81 -9.96
CA GLU A 118 2.08 -15.88 -11.42
C GLU A 118 2.30 -14.49 -12.04
N ASN A 119 1.64 -13.43 -11.52
CA ASN A 119 1.88 -12.06 -11.95
C ASN A 119 3.33 -11.62 -11.73
N VAL A 120 3.86 -11.81 -10.52
CA VAL A 120 5.23 -11.41 -10.19
C VAL A 120 6.24 -12.17 -11.05
N GLU A 121 6.05 -13.47 -11.24
CA GLU A 121 6.94 -14.31 -12.06
C GLU A 121 6.94 -13.87 -13.52
N ILE A 122 5.76 -13.62 -14.12
CA ILE A 122 5.64 -13.14 -15.51
C ILE A 122 6.24 -11.73 -15.65
N ILE A 123 6.02 -10.84 -14.69
CA ILE A 123 6.59 -9.49 -14.70
C ILE A 123 8.13 -9.56 -14.64
N ARG A 124 8.71 -10.36 -13.74
CA ARG A 124 10.16 -10.54 -13.65
C ARG A 124 10.74 -11.15 -14.93
N GLN A 125 10.05 -12.15 -15.51
CA GLN A 125 10.44 -12.70 -16.81
C GLN A 125 10.35 -11.63 -17.92
N THR A 126 9.33 -10.79 -17.90
CA THR A 126 9.22 -9.68 -18.88
C THR A 126 10.36 -8.68 -18.71
N PHE A 127 10.78 -8.38 -17.48
CA PHE A 127 11.90 -7.48 -17.20
C PHE A 127 13.26 -8.05 -17.59
N SER A 128 13.41 -9.38 -17.70
CA SER A 128 14.68 -9.98 -18.16
C SER A 128 14.99 -9.62 -19.62
N GLY A 129 13.97 -9.26 -20.41
CA GLY A 129 14.12 -9.00 -21.84
C GLY A 129 14.21 -10.27 -22.69
N GLU A 130 13.88 -11.43 -22.13
CA GLU A 130 13.78 -12.68 -22.85
C GLU A 130 12.36 -12.90 -23.42
N LYS A 131 12.17 -13.95 -24.22
CA LYS A 131 10.84 -14.33 -24.69
C LYS A 131 9.98 -14.74 -23.50
N VAL A 132 8.83 -14.12 -23.35
CA VAL A 132 7.87 -14.47 -22.27
C VAL A 132 7.17 -15.77 -22.65
N ALA A 133 7.37 -16.79 -21.80
CA ALA A 133 6.67 -18.07 -21.88
C ALA A 133 6.32 -18.52 -20.46
N TYR A 134 5.04 -18.78 -20.20
CA TYR A 134 4.57 -19.11 -18.86
C TYR A 134 3.40 -20.09 -18.91
N GLN A 135 3.45 -21.12 -18.07
CA GLN A 135 2.40 -22.11 -17.92
C GLN A 135 1.98 -22.16 -16.45
N GLY A 136 0.94 -21.40 -16.12
CA GLY A 136 0.37 -21.29 -14.79
C GLY A 136 -1.07 -21.74 -14.72
N LYS A 137 -1.68 -21.52 -13.56
CA LYS A 137 -3.08 -21.83 -13.34
C LYS A 137 -4.03 -20.74 -13.85
N HIS A 138 -3.58 -19.49 -13.76
CA HIS A 138 -4.35 -18.32 -14.17
C HIS A 138 -3.86 -17.71 -15.48
N TYR A 139 -2.60 -17.94 -15.83
CA TYR A 139 -1.99 -17.39 -17.03
C TYR A 139 -1.27 -18.47 -17.83
N GLN A 140 -1.51 -18.45 -19.12
CA GLN A 140 -0.86 -19.29 -20.11
C GLN A 140 -0.36 -18.39 -21.23
N ILE A 141 0.96 -18.33 -21.43
CA ILE A 141 1.59 -17.43 -22.40
C ILE A 141 2.68 -18.21 -23.19
N PRO A 142 2.54 -18.36 -24.52
CA PRO A 142 1.33 -18.11 -25.29
C PRO A 142 0.20 -19.09 -24.93
N LEU A 143 -1.02 -18.78 -25.34
CA LEU A 143 -2.13 -19.72 -25.19
C LEU A 143 -1.90 -20.95 -26.04
N ASP A 144 -2.19 -22.14 -25.48
CA ASP A 144 -2.17 -23.39 -26.26
C ASP A 144 -3.23 -23.36 -27.35
N ASN A 145 -2.94 -24.04 -28.45
CA ASN A 145 -3.85 -24.14 -29.60
C ASN A 145 -4.30 -22.78 -30.17
N SER A 146 -3.45 -21.77 -30.10
CA SER A 146 -3.66 -20.44 -30.65
C SER A 146 -2.58 -20.05 -31.67
N GLU A 147 -2.80 -18.96 -32.40
CA GLU A 147 -1.79 -18.37 -33.28
C GLU A 147 -0.71 -17.57 -32.52
N GLY A 148 -0.85 -17.46 -31.20
CA GLY A 148 0.06 -16.73 -30.31
C GLY A 148 1.47 -17.31 -30.30
N LYS A 149 2.46 -16.45 -30.23
CA LYS A 149 3.89 -16.81 -30.11
C LYS A 149 4.50 -16.06 -28.93
N SER A 150 5.49 -16.68 -28.27
CA SER A 150 6.27 -16.02 -27.25
C SER A 150 6.97 -14.77 -27.82
N ILE A 151 6.66 -13.62 -27.24
CA ILE A 151 7.18 -12.31 -27.66
C ILE A 151 8.23 -11.85 -26.67
N ARG A 152 9.27 -11.18 -27.16
CA ARG A 152 10.28 -10.51 -26.37
C ARG A 152 9.86 -9.07 -26.11
N VAL A 153 9.78 -8.67 -24.85
CA VAL A 153 9.61 -7.29 -24.44
C VAL A 153 10.99 -6.69 -24.16
N GLN A 154 11.19 -5.43 -24.52
CA GLN A 154 12.46 -4.75 -24.26
C GLN A 154 12.73 -4.64 -22.75
N LYS A 155 13.95 -4.97 -22.34
CA LYS A 155 14.40 -4.84 -20.96
C LYS A 155 14.27 -3.38 -20.46
N PRO A 156 13.87 -3.13 -19.21
CA PRO A 156 13.94 -1.80 -18.59
C PRO A 156 15.37 -1.22 -18.61
N MET A 157 15.51 0.09 -18.79
CA MET A 157 16.81 0.77 -18.69
C MET A 157 17.30 0.86 -17.24
N TYR A 158 16.36 0.93 -16.29
CA TYR A 158 16.61 1.02 -14.87
C TYR A 158 15.98 -0.18 -14.15
N SER A 159 16.54 -0.57 -13.01
CA SER A 159 15.92 -1.57 -12.14
C SER A 159 14.58 -1.06 -11.62
N ILE A 160 13.57 -1.93 -11.64
CA ILE A 160 12.23 -1.61 -11.15
C ILE A 160 11.93 -2.52 -9.96
N PRO A 161 12.02 -2.01 -8.74
CA PRO A 161 11.72 -2.81 -7.56
C PRO A 161 10.22 -3.12 -7.48
N ILE A 162 9.91 -4.34 -7.02
CA ILE A 162 8.54 -4.84 -6.86
C ILE A 162 8.17 -4.86 -5.39
N TYR A 163 7.16 -4.08 -5.03
CA TYR A 163 6.57 -4.03 -3.70
C TYR A 163 5.25 -4.81 -3.68
N LEU A 164 5.02 -5.57 -2.62
CA LEU A 164 3.78 -6.33 -2.48
C LEU A 164 2.94 -5.79 -1.31
N ALA A 165 1.68 -5.46 -1.61
CA ALA A 165 0.69 -5.14 -0.60
C ALA A 165 -0.02 -6.42 -0.16
N THR A 166 0.45 -6.99 0.92
CA THR A 166 -0.03 -8.26 1.47
C THR A 166 -0.33 -8.13 2.95
N ILE A 167 -1.34 -8.88 3.44
CA ILE A 167 -1.80 -8.80 4.83
C ILE A 167 -1.91 -10.20 5.45
N SER A 168 -2.33 -11.22 4.68
CA SER A 168 -2.50 -12.56 5.22
C SER A 168 -1.17 -13.27 5.45
N PRO A 169 -1.05 -14.18 6.45
CA PRO A 169 0.20 -14.85 6.80
C PRO A 169 0.95 -15.46 5.61
N ARG A 170 0.26 -16.26 4.78
CA ARG A 170 0.87 -16.89 3.60
C ARG A 170 1.31 -15.90 2.53
N ALA A 171 0.61 -14.78 2.40
CA ALA A 171 0.98 -13.75 1.45
C ALA A 171 2.17 -12.90 1.96
N LEU A 172 2.26 -12.66 3.26
CA LEU A 172 3.41 -12.04 3.91
C LEU A 172 4.67 -12.91 3.78
N GLU A 173 4.56 -14.24 3.96
CA GLU A 173 5.66 -15.16 3.69
C GLU A 173 6.12 -15.10 2.22
N TYR A 174 5.17 -15.02 1.29
CA TYR A 174 5.51 -14.86 -0.12
C TYR A 174 6.23 -13.54 -0.39
N THR A 175 5.78 -12.44 0.24
CA THR A 175 6.48 -11.14 0.19
C THR A 175 7.93 -11.28 0.64
N GLY A 176 8.18 -11.90 1.78
CA GLY A 176 9.53 -12.17 2.27
C GLY A 176 10.41 -12.92 1.27
N ARG A 177 9.83 -13.88 0.56
CA ARG A 177 10.57 -14.70 -0.42
C ARG A 177 11.02 -13.94 -1.66
N VAL A 178 10.21 -13.00 -2.18
CA VAL A 178 10.40 -12.50 -3.56
C VAL A 178 10.38 -11.00 -3.72
N ALA A 179 9.80 -10.24 -2.78
CA ALA A 179 9.61 -8.81 -2.96
C ALA A 179 10.88 -8.00 -2.64
N ASP A 180 11.00 -6.84 -3.28
CA ASP A 180 12.03 -5.86 -2.97
C ASP A 180 11.55 -4.93 -1.83
N GLY A 181 10.22 -4.84 -1.62
CA GLY A 181 9.63 -4.13 -0.50
C GLY A 181 8.23 -4.62 -0.15
N TRP A 182 7.75 -4.21 1.01
CA TRP A 182 6.40 -4.47 1.50
C TRP A 182 5.62 -3.16 1.67
N LEU A 183 4.40 -3.14 1.14
CA LEU A 183 3.42 -2.09 1.40
C LEU A 183 2.46 -2.59 2.47
N GLY A 184 2.65 -2.14 3.69
CA GLY A 184 1.84 -2.52 4.82
C GLY A 184 0.42 -1.96 4.77
N ALA A 185 -0.46 -2.61 5.49
CA ALA A 185 -1.79 -2.10 5.83
C ALA A 185 -2.19 -2.60 7.20
N SER A 186 -3.02 -1.84 7.93
CA SER A 186 -3.41 -2.17 9.32
C SER A 186 -2.20 -2.50 10.21
N PHE A 187 -1.16 -1.69 10.07
CA PHE A 187 0.09 -1.86 10.81
C PHE A 187 0.11 -1.00 12.07
N SER A 188 0.54 -1.58 13.16
CA SER A 188 0.87 -0.87 14.39
C SER A 188 2.27 -1.24 14.84
N PRO A 189 3.13 -0.28 15.19
CA PRO A 189 4.47 -0.58 15.69
C PRO A 189 4.47 -1.35 17.01
N ASP A 190 3.41 -1.25 17.81
CA ASP A 190 3.26 -2.02 19.07
C ASP A 190 3.00 -3.51 18.81
N TYR A 191 2.55 -3.87 17.60
CA TYR A 191 2.18 -5.23 17.19
C TYR A 191 2.84 -5.62 15.87
N SER A 192 4.06 -5.15 15.62
CA SER A 192 4.78 -5.34 14.36
C SER A 192 4.96 -6.82 13.99
N ASP A 193 5.16 -7.70 14.96
CA ASP A 193 5.33 -9.14 14.75
C ASP A 193 4.09 -9.82 14.16
N ALA A 194 2.89 -9.24 14.30
CA ALA A 194 1.70 -9.71 13.59
C ALA A 194 1.86 -9.76 12.06
N HIS A 195 2.87 -9.03 11.52
CA HIS A 195 3.22 -9.00 10.11
C HIS A 195 4.67 -9.46 9.87
N PHE A 196 5.62 -8.95 10.65
CA PHE A 196 7.05 -9.12 10.41
C PHE A 196 7.54 -10.55 10.63
N GLU A 197 6.99 -11.29 11.58
CA GLU A 197 7.31 -12.71 11.78
C GLU A 197 7.10 -13.52 10.48
N HIS A 198 6.01 -13.29 9.79
CA HIS A 198 5.70 -13.98 8.55
C HIS A 198 6.62 -13.55 7.39
N ILE A 199 6.96 -12.26 7.29
CA ILE A 199 7.90 -11.76 6.27
C ILE A 199 9.30 -12.35 6.53
N ARG A 200 9.80 -12.32 7.77
CA ARG A 200 11.08 -12.92 8.16
C ARG A 200 11.14 -14.40 7.78
N ARG A 201 10.12 -15.17 8.17
CA ARG A 201 10.04 -16.60 7.84
C ARG A 201 10.08 -16.84 6.33
N GLY A 202 9.40 -16.00 5.55
CA GLY A 202 9.44 -16.06 4.09
C GLY A 202 10.81 -15.74 3.52
N ALA A 203 11.49 -14.71 4.03
CA ALA A 203 12.83 -14.31 3.62
C ALA A 203 13.86 -15.41 3.93
N GLU A 204 13.89 -15.90 5.17
CA GLU A 204 14.78 -17.00 5.61
C GLU A 204 14.61 -18.25 4.76
N ALA A 205 13.35 -18.65 4.46
CA ALA A 205 13.07 -19.81 3.61
C ALA A 205 13.57 -19.65 2.16
N ALA A 206 13.87 -18.42 1.73
CA ALA A 206 14.45 -18.08 0.42
C ALA A 206 15.96 -17.75 0.49
N GLY A 207 16.60 -17.90 1.64
CA GLY A 207 18.00 -17.54 1.85
C GLY A 207 18.27 -16.04 1.83
N ARG A 208 17.25 -15.22 2.10
CA ARG A 208 17.29 -13.75 2.16
C ARG A 208 17.26 -13.30 3.62
N LYS A 209 17.63 -12.05 3.85
CA LYS A 209 17.46 -11.38 5.14
C LYS A 209 16.19 -10.52 5.14
N PHE A 210 15.66 -10.24 6.32
CA PHE A 210 14.51 -9.33 6.47
C PHE A 210 14.86 -7.91 6.00
N GLU A 211 16.08 -7.48 6.25
CA GLU A 211 16.65 -6.18 5.89
C GLU A 211 16.80 -5.99 4.36
N ASP A 212 16.68 -7.06 3.56
CA ASP A 212 16.65 -6.97 2.10
C ASP A 212 15.28 -6.49 1.57
N ILE A 213 14.30 -6.27 2.44
CA ILE A 213 12.92 -5.91 2.11
C ILE A 213 12.62 -4.54 2.70
N GLU A 214 12.48 -3.52 1.86
CA GLU A 214 12.15 -2.15 2.31
C GLU A 214 10.70 -2.09 2.83
N ILE A 215 10.53 -1.66 4.08
CA ILE A 215 9.26 -1.67 4.80
C ILE A 215 8.58 -0.31 4.71
N HIS A 216 7.50 -0.22 3.94
CA HIS A 216 6.64 0.96 3.82
C HIS A 216 5.31 0.73 4.50
N VAL A 217 4.93 1.54 5.47
CA VAL A 217 3.67 1.39 6.19
C VAL A 217 2.88 2.69 6.25
N PRO A 218 1.54 2.64 6.11
CA PRO A 218 0.71 3.82 6.24
C PRO A 218 0.58 4.24 7.70
N CYS A 219 0.56 5.55 7.93
CA CYS A 219 0.25 6.16 9.21
C CYS A 219 -0.72 7.32 9.01
N SER A 220 -1.91 7.23 9.58
CA SER A 220 -2.81 8.39 9.68
C SER A 220 -2.25 9.36 10.70
N ILE A 221 -2.15 10.64 10.31
CA ILE A 221 -1.46 11.64 11.12
C ILE A 221 -2.32 12.90 11.29
N ALA A 222 -2.33 13.42 12.52
CA ALA A 222 -2.82 14.75 12.86
C ALA A 222 -1.98 15.33 14.00
N ILE A 223 -1.56 16.57 13.87
CA ILE A 223 -0.84 17.33 14.90
C ILE A 223 -1.71 18.51 15.27
N ASP A 224 -2.35 18.43 16.42
CA ASP A 224 -3.27 19.46 16.92
C ASP A 224 -3.34 19.36 18.46
N ASP A 225 -3.55 20.48 19.14
CA ASP A 225 -3.77 20.50 20.60
C ASP A 225 -5.19 19.99 20.95
N ASP A 226 -6.18 20.14 20.06
CA ASP A 226 -7.51 19.51 20.15
C ASP A 226 -7.69 18.49 19.02
N TRP A 227 -7.20 17.30 19.25
CA TRP A 227 -7.24 16.20 18.28
C TRP A 227 -8.51 15.33 18.32
N THR A 228 -9.54 15.76 19.07
CA THR A 228 -10.81 15.01 19.22
C THR A 228 -11.47 14.72 17.87
N ALA A 229 -11.57 15.71 16.98
CA ALA A 229 -12.17 15.53 15.64
C ALA A 229 -11.36 14.56 14.79
N SER A 230 -10.04 14.57 14.90
CA SER A 230 -9.14 13.66 14.17
C SER A 230 -9.29 12.22 14.64
N ILE A 231 -9.48 11.98 15.93
CA ILE A 231 -9.79 10.65 16.49
C ILE A 231 -11.12 10.14 15.93
N GLU A 232 -12.17 10.95 15.94
CA GLU A 232 -13.50 10.53 15.45
C GLU A 232 -13.49 10.26 13.94
N LYS A 233 -12.82 11.10 13.15
CA LYS A 233 -12.60 10.86 11.71
C LYS A 233 -11.90 9.50 11.51
N ARG A 234 -10.81 9.27 12.25
CA ARG A 234 -10.04 8.03 12.14
C ARG A 234 -10.85 6.81 12.65
N ARG A 235 -11.65 6.95 13.69
CA ARG A 235 -12.54 5.91 14.20
C ARG A 235 -13.50 5.43 13.10
N SER A 236 -14.10 6.36 12.37
CA SER A 236 -15.00 6.05 11.23
C SER A 236 -14.29 5.31 10.11
N GLU A 237 -13.05 5.71 9.78
CA GLU A 237 -12.23 5.01 8.77
C GLU A 237 -11.85 3.58 9.19
N VAL A 238 -11.54 3.37 10.48
CA VAL A 238 -11.27 2.04 11.03
C VAL A 238 -12.52 1.17 10.95
N ALA A 239 -13.69 1.70 11.35
CA ALA A 239 -14.96 0.97 11.27
C ALA A 239 -15.28 0.56 9.82
N PHE A 240 -15.07 1.46 8.84
CA PHE A 240 -15.23 1.16 7.43
C PHE A 240 -14.28 0.02 6.98
N SER A 241 -13.02 0.09 7.36
CA SER A 241 -12.03 -0.92 6.99
C SER A 241 -12.37 -2.31 7.56
N LEU A 242 -12.80 -2.36 8.82
CA LEU A 242 -13.13 -3.60 9.50
C LEU A 242 -14.48 -4.18 9.06
N GLY A 243 -15.42 -3.32 8.66
CA GLY A 243 -16.80 -3.71 8.34
C GLY A 243 -17.07 -3.87 6.85
N ALA A 244 -16.64 -2.90 6.03
CA ALA A 244 -16.99 -2.79 4.61
C ALA A 244 -15.99 -3.47 3.68
N MET A 245 -14.69 -3.48 4.04
CA MET A 245 -13.65 -3.99 3.16
C MET A 245 -13.60 -5.53 3.19
N GLY A 246 -13.81 -6.13 2.02
CA GLY A 246 -13.89 -7.59 1.92
C GLY A 246 -15.32 -8.13 2.16
N SER A 247 -15.45 -9.41 2.40
CA SER A 247 -16.71 -10.08 2.74
C SER A 247 -16.70 -10.55 4.18
N LYS A 248 -17.85 -11.00 4.70
CA LYS A 248 -17.94 -11.63 6.03
C LYS A 248 -16.91 -12.74 6.25
N LYS A 249 -16.47 -13.41 5.17
CA LYS A 249 -15.53 -14.55 5.22
C LYS A 249 -14.11 -14.17 4.81
N THR A 250 -13.90 -12.97 4.27
CA THR A 250 -12.63 -12.59 3.63
C THR A 250 -12.37 -11.10 3.86
N ASN A 251 -12.19 -10.71 5.12
CA ASN A 251 -11.77 -9.36 5.47
C ASN A 251 -10.37 -9.40 6.11
N PHE A 252 -9.36 -9.22 5.28
CA PHE A 252 -7.96 -9.27 5.71
C PHE A 252 -7.59 -8.14 6.70
N TYR A 253 -8.30 -6.99 6.66
CA TYR A 253 -8.09 -5.89 7.60
C TYR A 253 -8.58 -6.29 9.00
N ASN A 254 -9.77 -6.92 9.08
CA ASN A 254 -10.30 -7.45 10.33
C ASN A 254 -9.36 -8.51 10.92
N ASP A 255 -8.88 -9.46 10.08
CA ASP A 255 -7.93 -10.48 10.49
C ASP A 255 -6.61 -9.89 11.01
N ALA A 256 -6.14 -8.76 10.45
CA ALA A 256 -4.93 -8.08 10.91
C ALA A 256 -5.11 -7.46 12.30
N TYR A 257 -6.24 -6.80 12.55
CA TYR A 257 -6.57 -6.31 13.90
C TYR A 257 -6.74 -7.44 14.90
N ALA A 258 -7.32 -8.57 14.49
CA ALA A 258 -7.44 -9.75 15.34
C ALA A 258 -6.07 -10.30 15.77
N ARG A 259 -5.10 -10.38 14.85
CA ARG A 259 -3.70 -10.78 15.17
C ARG A 259 -3.00 -9.78 16.08
N ALA A 260 -3.39 -8.51 16.04
CA ALA A 260 -2.90 -7.47 16.96
C ALA A 260 -3.62 -7.48 18.33
N GLY A 261 -4.45 -8.48 18.60
CA GLY A 261 -5.12 -8.64 19.89
C GLY A 261 -6.50 -7.98 20.01
N PHE A 262 -7.05 -7.42 18.91
CA PHE A 262 -8.36 -6.75 18.87
C PHE A 262 -9.44 -7.62 18.21
N GLY A 263 -9.38 -8.93 18.35
CA GLY A 263 -10.25 -9.85 17.62
C GLY A 263 -11.72 -9.74 17.99
N GLU A 264 -12.05 -9.56 19.26
CA GLU A 264 -13.42 -9.40 19.72
C GLU A 264 -14.03 -8.07 19.24
N GLU A 265 -13.28 -6.97 19.39
CA GLU A 265 -13.70 -5.63 18.96
C GLU A 265 -13.90 -5.60 17.44
N ALA A 266 -12.93 -6.08 16.66
CA ALA A 266 -13.01 -6.14 15.22
C ALA A 266 -14.20 -6.96 14.72
N SER A 267 -14.50 -8.08 15.40
CA SER A 267 -15.67 -8.91 15.11
C SER A 267 -16.99 -8.19 15.40
N ARG A 268 -17.09 -7.44 16.53
CA ARG A 268 -18.26 -6.62 16.86
C ARG A 268 -18.49 -5.52 15.82
N VAL A 269 -17.43 -4.77 15.47
CA VAL A 269 -17.49 -3.73 14.43
C VAL A 269 -18.02 -4.31 13.13
N GLN A 270 -17.47 -5.43 12.65
CA GLN A 270 -17.90 -6.08 11.42
C GLN A 270 -19.37 -6.54 11.51
N SER A 271 -19.78 -7.12 12.64
CA SER A 271 -21.15 -7.59 12.84
C SER A 271 -22.16 -6.45 12.74
N HIS A 272 -21.93 -5.33 13.43
CA HIS A 272 -22.80 -4.15 13.34
C HIS A 272 -22.83 -3.57 11.93
N TRP A 273 -21.66 -3.45 11.27
CA TRP A 273 -21.56 -2.93 9.91
C TRP A 273 -22.38 -3.73 8.89
N ILE A 274 -22.25 -5.05 8.89
CA ILE A 274 -22.99 -5.95 7.98
C ILE A 274 -24.50 -5.89 8.20
N GLN A 275 -24.94 -5.57 9.43
CA GLN A 275 -26.35 -5.38 9.77
C GLN A 275 -26.87 -3.98 9.44
N GLY A 276 -26.07 -3.11 8.82
CA GLY A 276 -26.43 -1.73 8.49
C GLY A 276 -26.41 -0.76 9.67
N ARG A 277 -25.94 -1.21 10.84
CA ARG A 277 -25.86 -0.41 12.07
C ARG A 277 -24.48 0.30 12.15
N HIS A 278 -24.26 1.26 11.23
CA HIS A 278 -22.95 1.88 11.02
C HIS A 278 -22.50 2.72 12.20
N GLU A 279 -23.40 3.46 12.87
CA GLU A 279 -23.07 4.25 14.05
C GLU A 279 -22.62 3.36 15.21
N GLU A 280 -23.31 2.23 15.43
CA GLU A 280 -22.90 1.24 16.43
C GLU A 280 -21.56 0.59 16.04
N ALA A 281 -21.29 0.35 14.76
CA ALA A 281 -19.99 -0.14 14.32
C ALA A 281 -18.88 0.85 14.67
N VAL A 282 -19.08 2.15 14.42
CA VAL A 282 -18.12 3.22 14.75
C VAL A 282 -17.90 3.28 16.27
N SER A 283 -18.96 3.25 17.09
CA SER A 283 -18.85 3.33 18.55
C SER A 283 -18.14 2.11 19.17
N ASN A 284 -18.06 0.98 18.47
CA ASN A 284 -17.32 -0.21 18.92
C ASN A 284 -15.82 -0.17 18.55
N VAL A 285 -15.36 0.80 17.80
CA VAL A 285 -13.92 1.04 17.59
C VAL A 285 -13.37 1.73 18.84
N THR A 286 -12.48 1.06 19.56
CA THR A 286 -11.88 1.60 20.79
C THR A 286 -10.80 2.64 20.49
N ASP A 287 -10.48 3.50 21.48
CA ASP A 287 -9.39 4.47 21.36
C ASP A 287 -8.06 3.78 21.06
N ALA A 288 -7.81 2.61 21.64
CA ALA A 288 -6.61 1.83 21.38
C ALA A 288 -6.52 1.38 19.89
N MET A 289 -7.64 1.02 19.27
CA MET A 289 -7.67 0.67 17.84
C MET A 289 -7.37 1.87 16.93
N VAL A 290 -7.57 3.09 17.41
CA VAL A 290 -7.22 4.32 16.69
C VAL A 290 -5.80 4.72 17.00
N THR A 291 -5.45 4.94 18.26
CA THR A 291 -4.17 5.53 18.68
C THR A 291 -2.97 4.63 18.46
N LYS A 292 -3.15 3.30 18.56
CA LYS A 292 -2.08 2.33 18.31
C LYS A 292 -1.74 2.19 16.81
N PHE A 293 -2.62 2.58 15.91
CA PHE A 293 -2.47 2.47 14.45
C PHE A 293 -2.34 3.82 13.76
N SER A 294 -2.11 4.91 14.51
CA SER A 294 -2.04 6.28 13.99
C SER A 294 -1.03 7.10 14.80
N ALA A 295 -0.67 8.27 14.30
CA ALA A 295 0.09 9.28 15.02
C ALA A 295 -0.77 10.55 15.13
N ILE A 296 -1.61 10.61 16.17
CA ILE A 296 -2.58 11.68 16.43
C ILE A 296 -2.32 12.20 17.84
N GLY A 297 -2.20 13.51 17.99
CA GLY A 297 -1.94 14.16 19.26
C GLY A 297 -1.23 15.49 19.12
N ASP A 298 -0.71 16.02 20.22
CA ASP A 298 0.20 17.15 20.18
C ASP A 298 1.56 16.80 19.52
N LYS A 299 2.40 17.80 19.31
CA LYS A 299 3.73 17.63 18.70
C LYS A 299 4.58 16.58 19.42
N ARG A 300 4.52 16.52 20.74
CA ARG A 300 5.30 15.61 21.58
C ARG A 300 4.79 14.16 21.47
N GLU A 301 3.48 13.99 21.50
CA GLU A 301 2.84 12.67 21.35
C GLU A 301 3.09 12.08 19.97
N VAL A 302 2.95 12.89 18.93
CA VAL A 302 3.24 12.47 17.55
C VAL A 302 4.70 12.10 17.40
N GLN A 303 5.65 12.89 17.90
CA GLN A 303 7.08 12.58 17.83
C GLN A 303 7.41 11.26 18.54
N ALA A 304 6.86 11.02 19.73
CA ALA A 304 7.00 9.76 20.43
C ALA A 304 6.44 8.58 19.62
N ARG A 305 5.32 8.78 18.94
CA ARG A 305 4.71 7.76 18.11
C ARG A 305 5.55 7.46 16.86
N LEU A 306 6.13 8.47 16.20
CA LEU A 306 7.05 8.30 15.09
C LEU A 306 8.31 7.51 15.51
N GLN A 307 8.82 7.73 16.71
CA GLN A 307 9.92 6.95 17.27
C GLN A 307 9.53 5.46 17.43
N CYS A 308 8.29 5.15 17.82
CA CYS A 308 7.81 3.76 17.88
C CYS A 308 7.84 3.09 16.49
N TYR A 309 7.42 3.78 15.42
CA TYR A 309 7.49 3.26 14.05
C TYR A 309 8.94 2.97 13.63
N LYS A 310 9.86 3.89 13.91
CA LYS A 310 11.28 3.68 13.62
C LYS A 310 11.84 2.47 14.39
N ASN A 311 11.59 2.40 15.69
CA ASN A 311 12.07 1.32 16.56
C ASN A 311 11.51 -0.06 16.15
N ALA A 312 10.31 -0.09 15.58
CA ALA A 312 9.72 -1.30 15.03
C ALA A 312 10.39 -1.78 13.71
N GLY A 313 11.29 -0.98 13.11
CA GLY A 313 11.98 -1.34 11.87
C GLY A 313 11.26 -0.88 10.60
N VAL A 314 10.48 0.19 10.68
CA VAL A 314 9.87 0.82 9.51
C VAL A 314 10.90 1.70 8.78
N ASP A 315 11.11 1.45 7.48
CA ASP A 315 12.04 2.20 6.67
C ASP A 315 11.42 3.51 6.17
N VAL A 316 10.16 3.43 5.71
CA VAL A 316 9.43 4.56 5.12
C VAL A 316 8.02 4.63 5.69
N LEU A 317 7.68 5.77 6.28
CA LEU A 317 6.34 6.05 6.79
C LEU A 317 5.50 6.77 5.74
N VAL A 318 4.42 6.14 5.30
CA VAL A 318 3.51 6.69 4.29
C VAL A 318 2.42 7.50 4.99
N LEU A 319 2.50 8.80 4.95
CA LEU A 319 1.60 9.71 5.66
C LEU A 319 0.23 9.77 4.99
N ARG A 320 -0.80 9.70 5.82
CA ARG A 320 -2.20 9.97 5.51
C ARG A 320 -2.69 11.08 6.41
N PHE A 321 -2.77 12.27 5.88
CA PHE A 321 -3.19 13.46 6.64
C PHE A 321 -4.70 13.40 6.93
N LEU A 322 -5.10 13.62 8.17
CA LEU A 322 -6.50 13.69 8.58
C LEU A 322 -7.15 15.05 8.32
N THR A 323 -6.57 15.82 7.43
CA THR A 323 -7.09 17.08 6.88
C THR A 323 -7.17 17.03 5.37
N ASP A 324 -8.13 17.73 4.77
CA ASP A 324 -8.29 17.86 3.33
C ASP A 324 -7.72 19.18 2.78
N ASP A 325 -7.31 20.09 3.68
CA ASP A 325 -6.70 21.37 3.34
C ASP A 325 -5.19 21.21 3.02
N ASN A 326 -4.78 21.63 1.83
CA ASN A 326 -3.40 21.51 1.38
C ASN A 326 -2.41 22.37 2.20
N SER A 327 -2.82 23.55 2.67
CA SER A 327 -1.95 24.40 3.50
C SER A 327 -1.62 23.69 4.81
N SER A 328 -2.64 23.13 5.45
CA SER A 328 -2.47 22.32 6.67
C SER A 328 -1.63 21.07 6.43
N ARG A 329 -1.79 20.40 5.27
CA ARG A 329 -0.95 19.25 4.89
C ARG A 329 0.51 19.62 4.74
N VAL A 330 0.83 20.74 4.09
CA VAL A 330 2.19 21.24 3.90
C VAL A 330 2.83 21.55 5.27
N THR A 331 2.16 22.33 6.12
CA THR A 331 2.65 22.66 7.46
C THR A 331 2.90 21.40 8.30
N MET A 332 1.97 20.44 8.27
CA MET A 332 2.12 19.19 9.01
C MET A 332 3.25 18.32 8.44
N LEU A 333 3.44 18.32 7.11
CA LEU A 333 4.54 17.61 6.45
C LEU A 333 5.89 18.19 6.86
N GLU A 334 6.05 19.52 6.93
CA GLU A 334 7.25 20.19 7.43
C GLU A 334 7.59 19.73 8.85
N GLN A 335 6.61 19.78 9.75
CA GLN A 335 6.79 19.33 11.13
C GLN A 335 7.23 17.86 11.22
N VAL A 336 6.62 16.97 10.40
CA VAL A 336 6.97 15.54 10.39
C VAL A 336 8.37 15.32 9.84
N LEU A 337 8.78 16.06 8.79
CA LEU A 337 10.13 15.98 8.24
C LEU A 337 11.18 16.40 9.28
N GLU A 338 10.94 17.48 10.02
CA GLU A 338 11.78 17.89 11.15
C GLU A 338 11.88 16.79 12.21
N MET A 339 10.72 16.30 12.70
CA MET A 339 10.68 15.24 13.72
C MET A 339 11.40 13.96 13.27
N THR A 340 11.26 13.55 11.99
CA THR A 340 11.88 12.33 11.49
C THR A 340 13.39 12.47 11.25
N ALA A 341 13.91 13.68 11.05
CA ALA A 341 15.34 13.95 11.00
C ALA A 341 16.01 13.76 12.36
N ASP A 342 15.31 14.05 13.44
CA ASP A 342 15.79 13.98 14.83
C ASP A 342 15.63 12.59 15.48
N LEU A 343 15.02 11.62 14.78
CA LEU A 343 14.84 10.28 15.33
C LEU A 343 16.18 9.54 15.48
N VAL A 344 16.45 9.06 16.68
CA VAL A 344 17.70 8.37 17.06
C VAL A 344 17.65 6.85 16.75
#